data_3ba177533c658c91734a5d1618d33373
#
_entry.id   3ba177533c658c91734a5d1618d33373
#
_cell.length_a   1.000
_cell.length_b   1.000
_cell.length_c   1.000
_cell.angle_alpha   90.00
_cell.angle_beta   90.00
_cell.angle_gamma   90.00
#
_symmetry.space_group_name_H-M   'P 1'
#
loop_
_entity.id
_entity.type
_entity.pdbx_description
1 polymer ?
#
loop_
_entity_poly.entity_id
_entity_poly.type
_entity_poly.pdbx_seq_one_letter_code
_entity_poly.pdbx_strand_id
1 'polypeptide(L)'
;MIEVKKNNFFLNEEVNTFLKNIIKNKSLANGYIFYGAEGLGKKQTALQFIKEIFKQSSSCENVEEKITNNNHPDFLIIEPDSLLPTKSSGSFDLEKTIKSGSEIIKIAQIRNIKTFLSQKSINSEKKIVLIIDAHLLNEAASNCLLKTLEEPSNGIFILLTSKLNLLLDTIISRCQIVRFRSFSSKQIKSILKEYLDSSKLKINRKLKFEDLI
;
A
#
# COMPACT_ATOMS: atom_id res chain seq x y z
N MET A 1 -12.44 -2.56 20.16
CA MET A 1 -11.36 -1.86 19.42
C MET A 1 -10.04 -2.34 20.01
N ILE A 2 -9.38 -3.28 19.35
CA ILE A 2 -8.13 -3.91 19.85
C ILE A 2 -7.00 -3.02 19.36
N GLU A 3 -6.40 -2.24 20.26
CA GLU A 3 -5.12 -1.57 20.03
C GLU A 3 -4.06 -2.65 19.77
N VAL A 4 -3.75 -2.87 18.50
CA VAL A 4 -2.55 -3.62 18.11
C VAL A 4 -1.36 -2.75 18.46
N LYS A 5 -0.75 -3.00 19.62
CA LYS A 5 0.50 -2.37 20.02
C LYS A 5 1.52 -2.51 18.89
N LYS A 6 2.16 -1.41 18.57
CA LYS A 6 3.31 -1.16 17.67
C LYS A 6 4.42 -2.23 17.80
N ASN A 7 4.16 -3.45 17.35
CA ASN A 7 5.25 -4.39 17.08
C ASN A 7 5.52 -4.31 15.58
N ASN A 8 6.70 -3.84 15.24
CA ASN A 8 7.27 -3.79 13.90
C ASN A 8 7.35 -5.21 13.31
N PHE A 9 6.21 -5.79 12.94
CA PHE A 9 6.17 -7.02 12.16
C PHE A 9 6.64 -6.70 10.73
N PHE A 10 7.94 -6.59 10.58
CA PHE A 10 8.57 -6.52 9.28
C PHE A 10 8.57 -7.93 8.69
N LEU A 11 7.49 -8.28 8.03
CA LEU A 11 7.33 -9.57 7.38
C LEU A 11 8.43 -9.87 6.34
N ASN A 12 9.13 -8.86 5.83
CA ASN A 12 10.18 -9.02 4.81
C ASN A 12 11.40 -8.15 5.11
N GLU A 13 12.34 -8.67 5.92
CA GLU A 13 13.51 -7.92 6.40
C GLU A 13 14.41 -7.40 5.27
N GLU A 14 14.59 -8.18 4.20
CA GLU A 14 15.40 -7.77 3.03
C GLU A 14 14.79 -6.51 2.38
N VAL A 15 13.48 -6.50 2.16
CA VAL A 15 12.76 -5.36 1.58
C VAL A 15 12.86 -4.15 2.50
N ASN A 16 12.68 -4.31 3.80
CA ASN A 16 12.75 -3.21 4.75
C ASN A 16 14.14 -2.60 4.82
N THR A 17 15.18 -3.43 4.84
CA THR A 17 16.58 -2.96 4.83
C THR A 17 16.87 -2.19 3.54
N PHE A 18 16.42 -2.69 2.40
CA PHE A 18 16.53 -2.02 1.11
C PHE A 18 15.85 -0.65 1.11
N LEU A 19 14.58 -0.57 1.54
CA LEU A 19 13.83 0.68 1.59
C LEU A 19 14.42 1.70 2.57
N LYS A 20 14.92 1.26 3.74
CA LYS A 20 15.64 2.12 4.69
C LYS A 20 16.91 2.70 4.09
N ASN A 21 17.67 1.91 3.32
CA ASN A 21 18.88 2.39 2.65
C ASN A 21 18.56 3.44 1.58
N ILE A 22 17.48 3.27 0.81
CA ILE A 22 17.00 4.27 -0.16
C ILE A 22 16.72 5.60 0.53
N ILE A 23 16.00 5.56 1.65
CA ILE A 23 15.67 6.77 2.42
C ILE A 23 16.96 7.41 2.96
N LYS A 24 17.83 6.63 3.61
CA LYS A 24 19.08 7.12 4.19
C LYS A 24 19.98 7.80 3.16
N ASN A 25 20.06 7.22 1.96
CA ASN A 25 20.92 7.73 0.88
C ASN A 25 20.21 8.83 0.05
N LYS A 26 19.00 9.22 0.39
CA LYS A 26 18.18 10.20 -0.35
C LYS A 26 18.04 9.86 -1.85
N SER A 27 18.06 8.56 -2.19
CA SER A 27 17.98 8.05 -3.57
C SER A 27 16.58 7.58 -3.95
N LEU A 28 15.56 8.40 -3.65
CA LEU A 28 14.17 8.08 -3.93
C LEU A 28 13.89 8.10 -5.44
N ALA A 29 13.39 6.99 -5.98
CA ALA A 29 12.87 6.92 -7.33
C ALA A 29 11.47 7.55 -7.42
N ASN A 30 11.06 7.95 -8.61
CA ASN A 30 9.73 8.51 -8.84
C ASN A 30 8.62 7.43 -8.83
N GLY A 31 8.97 6.16 -9.09
CA GLY A 31 8.02 5.06 -9.08
C GLY A 31 8.58 3.78 -8.47
N TYR A 32 7.76 3.09 -7.71
CA TYR A 32 8.02 1.77 -7.12
C TYR A 32 6.89 0.81 -7.44
N ILE A 33 7.23 -0.44 -7.75
CA ILE A 33 6.26 -1.53 -7.84
C ILE A 33 6.57 -2.55 -6.75
N PHE A 34 5.69 -2.66 -5.76
CA PHE A 34 5.76 -3.69 -4.74
C PHE A 34 5.01 -4.93 -5.24
N TYR A 35 5.79 -5.95 -5.62
CA TYR A 35 5.30 -7.15 -6.27
C TYR A 35 5.46 -8.39 -5.41
N GLY A 36 4.45 -9.23 -5.34
CA GLY A 36 4.45 -10.50 -4.62
C GLY A 36 3.04 -11.02 -4.33
N ALA A 37 2.92 -12.25 -3.87
CA ALA A 37 1.64 -12.86 -3.54
C ALA A 37 0.82 -12.02 -2.54
N GLU A 38 -0.46 -12.29 -2.44
CA GLU A 38 -1.32 -11.68 -1.43
C GLU A 38 -0.88 -12.09 -0.02
N GLY A 39 -1.19 -11.28 0.98
CA GLY A 39 -0.83 -11.59 2.38
C GLY A 39 0.62 -11.35 2.77
N LEU A 40 1.54 -10.99 1.85
CA LEU A 40 2.96 -10.77 2.16
C LEU A 40 3.27 -9.40 2.83
N GLY A 41 2.26 -8.65 3.24
CA GLY A 41 2.45 -7.38 3.94
C GLY A 41 2.85 -6.20 3.05
N LYS A 42 2.60 -6.25 1.74
CA LYS A 42 2.92 -5.16 0.79
C LYS A 42 2.34 -3.81 1.22
N LYS A 43 1.04 -3.78 1.58
CA LYS A 43 0.36 -2.53 2.00
C LYS A 43 0.96 -1.97 3.29
N GLN A 44 1.22 -2.81 4.29
CA GLN A 44 1.83 -2.40 5.55
C GLN A 44 3.24 -1.84 5.34
N THR A 45 4.06 -2.54 4.53
CA THR A 45 5.42 -2.08 4.20
C THR A 45 5.39 -0.76 3.42
N ALA A 46 4.47 -0.61 2.47
CA ALA A 46 4.30 0.64 1.72
C ALA A 46 3.92 1.81 2.65
N LEU A 47 2.95 1.62 3.52
CA LEU A 47 2.55 2.65 4.50
C LEU A 47 3.69 3.01 5.45
N GLN A 48 4.49 2.03 5.90
CA GLN A 48 5.66 2.30 6.72
C GLN A 48 6.73 3.08 5.95
N PHE A 49 7.01 2.71 4.72
CA PHE A 49 7.94 3.42 3.85
C PHE A 49 7.51 4.88 3.62
N ILE A 50 6.22 5.10 3.36
CA ILE A 50 5.63 6.44 3.23
C ILE A 50 5.80 7.26 4.51
N LYS A 51 5.52 6.66 5.68
CA LYS A 51 5.72 7.30 6.99
C LYS A 51 7.16 7.75 7.20
N GLU A 52 8.12 6.90 6.86
CA GLU A 52 9.54 7.23 7.00
C GLU A 52 9.97 8.36 6.03
N ILE A 53 9.47 8.36 4.79
CA ILE A 53 9.73 9.46 3.84
C ILE A 53 9.20 10.78 4.40
N PHE A 54 7.96 10.81 4.88
CA PHE A 54 7.38 12.04 5.43
C PHE A 54 8.06 12.48 6.71
N LYS A 55 8.48 11.58 7.60
CA LYS A 55 9.23 11.94 8.81
C LYS A 55 10.55 12.66 8.51
N GLN A 56 11.21 12.34 7.38
CA GLN A 56 12.44 13.01 7.00
C GLN A 56 12.22 14.37 6.33
N SER A 57 11.10 14.53 5.63
CA SER A 57 10.85 15.70 4.76
C SER A 57 9.85 16.70 5.35
N SER A 58 9.15 16.36 6.42
CA SER A 58 8.08 17.22 6.94
C SER A 58 8.30 17.65 8.39
N SER A 59 7.97 18.91 8.65
CA SER A 59 7.79 19.46 9.99
C SER A 59 6.42 19.10 10.61
N CYS A 60 5.70 18.14 10.02
CA CYS A 60 4.32 17.85 10.40
C CYS A 60 4.27 16.98 11.64
N GLU A 61 3.59 17.46 12.68
CA GLU A 61 3.24 16.65 13.83
C GLU A 61 2.18 15.60 13.48
N ASN A 62 2.24 14.43 14.11
CA ASN A 62 1.26 13.33 13.96
C ASN A 62 1.16 12.72 12.54
N VAL A 63 2.29 12.65 11.81
CA VAL A 63 2.35 12.03 10.47
C VAL A 63 1.75 10.62 10.47
N GLU A 64 2.03 9.81 11.49
CA GLU A 64 1.56 8.43 11.57
C GLU A 64 0.03 8.34 11.62
N GLU A 65 -0.60 9.21 12.40
CA GLU A 65 -2.06 9.23 12.54
C GLU A 65 -2.74 9.74 11.25
N LYS A 66 -2.19 10.80 10.66
CA LYS A 66 -2.71 11.36 9.42
C LYS A 66 -2.67 10.37 8.25
N ILE A 67 -1.59 9.59 8.14
CA ILE A 67 -1.48 8.55 7.11
C ILE A 67 -2.45 7.40 7.39
N THR A 68 -2.55 6.97 8.66
CA THR A 68 -3.44 5.86 9.04
C THR A 68 -4.90 6.20 8.79
N ASN A 69 -5.29 7.46 9.04
CA ASN A 69 -6.65 7.97 8.84
C ASN A 69 -6.89 8.48 7.40
N ASN A 70 -5.91 8.30 6.49
CA ASN A 70 -5.97 8.80 5.10
C ASN A 70 -6.25 10.31 5.01
N ASN A 71 -5.68 11.10 5.91
CA ASN A 71 -5.95 12.54 6.09
C ASN A 71 -4.70 13.41 5.87
N HIS A 72 -3.62 12.85 5.31
CA HIS A 72 -2.41 13.61 5.02
C HIS A 72 -2.54 14.36 3.68
N PRO A 73 -2.35 15.70 3.63
CA PRO A 73 -2.61 16.49 2.43
C PRO A 73 -1.72 16.15 1.23
N ASP A 74 -0.52 15.61 1.47
CA ASP A 74 0.43 15.23 0.43
C ASP A 74 0.42 13.70 0.16
N PHE A 75 -0.63 12.99 0.62
CA PHE A 75 -0.78 11.56 0.42
C PHE A 75 -2.12 11.21 -0.19
N LEU A 76 -2.12 10.42 -1.25
CA LEU A 76 -3.31 9.94 -1.94
C LEU A 76 -3.28 8.43 -2.09
N ILE A 77 -4.37 7.77 -1.69
CA ILE A 77 -4.58 6.33 -1.93
C ILE A 77 -5.59 6.15 -3.06
N ILE A 78 -5.30 5.26 -3.98
CA ILE A 78 -6.22 4.78 -5.02
C ILE A 78 -6.46 3.29 -4.76
N GLU A 79 -7.72 2.94 -4.61
CA GLU A 79 -8.20 1.56 -4.41
C GLU A 79 -9.27 1.24 -5.45
N PRO A 80 -9.46 -0.05 -5.83
CA PRO A 80 -10.56 -0.45 -6.70
C PRO A 80 -11.93 -0.05 -6.13
N ASP A 81 -12.87 0.35 -6.97
CA ASP A 81 -14.18 0.87 -6.56
C ASP A 81 -15.02 -0.09 -5.70
N SER A 82 -14.80 -1.40 -5.80
CA SER A 82 -15.51 -2.42 -5.02
C SER A 82 -15.28 -2.35 -3.51
N LEU A 83 -14.21 -1.66 -3.08
CA LEU A 83 -13.85 -1.53 -1.67
C LEU A 83 -14.42 -0.27 -1.00
N LEU A 84 -15.07 0.61 -1.75
CA LEU A 84 -15.68 1.81 -1.19
C LEU A 84 -17.13 1.50 -0.77
N PRO A 85 -17.48 1.63 0.52
CA PRO A 85 -18.88 1.64 0.91
C PRO A 85 -19.54 2.83 0.20
N THR A 86 -20.47 2.54 -0.70
CA THR A 86 -21.30 3.58 -1.33
C THR A 86 -22.07 4.30 -0.22
N LYS A 87 -21.66 5.53 0.10
CA LYS A 87 -22.44 6.47 0.88
C LYS A 87 -23.63 6.91 0.01
N SER A 88 -24.63 6.07 -0.13
CA SER A 88 -25.93 6.46 -0.64
C SER A 88 -26.94 6.35 0.49
N SER A 89 -27.47 7.52 0.80
CA SER A 89 -28.60 7.81 1.66
C SER A 89 -29.61 6.67 1.83
N GLY A 90 -29.75 6.17 3.07
CA GLY A 90 -31.03 5.87 3.69
C GLY A 90 -31.86 4.74 3.12
N SER A 91 -31.32 3.54 2.89
CA SER A 91 -32.03 2.28 3.02
C SER A 91 -31.05 1.11 2.94
N PHE A 92 -31.08 0.27 3.95
CA PHE A 92 -30.22 -0.90 4.11
C PHE A 92 -30.77 -2.04 3.22
N ASP A 93 -30.50 -2.01 1.93
CA ASP A 93 -30.78 -3.12 1.00
C ASP A 93 -29.52 -3.98 0.86
N LEU A 94 -29.40 -5.00 1.70
CA LEU A 94 -28.32 -6.01 1.68
C LEU A 94 -28.22 -6.73 0.33
N GLU A 95 -29.29 -6.84 -0.45
CA GLU A 95 -29.31 -7.52 -1.75
C GLU A 95 -28.70 -6.70 -2.91
N LYS A 96 -28.63 -5.37 -2.79
CA LYS A 96 -27.98 -4.51 -3.82
C LYS A 96 -26.47 -4.41 -3.68
N THR A 97 -25.90 -4.79 -2.55
CA THR A 97 -24.45 -4.73 -2.29
C THR A 97 -23.67 -5.84 -3.00
N ILE A 98 -24.37 -6.87 -3.52
CA ILE A 98 -23.74 -8.01 -4.25
C ILE A 98 -23.76 -7.82 -5.77
N LYS A 99 -24.34 -6.74 -6.28
CA LYS A 99 -24.35 -6.46 -7.72
C LYS A 99 -23.04 -5.81 -8.18
N SER A 100 -22.11 -6.69 -8.60
CA SER A 100 -21.23 -6.46 -9.75
C SER A 100 -20.49 -5.12 -9.76
N GLY A 101 -19.73 -4.80 -8.71
CA GLY A 101 -18.61 -3.90 -8.84
C GLY A 101 -17.50 -4.67 -9.55
N SER A 102 -17.25 -4.41 -10.84
CA SER A 102 -16.00 -4.84 -11.43
C SER A 102 -14.88 -4.25 -10.59
N GLU A 103 -14.05 -5.11 -9.98
CA GLU A 103 -12.86 -4.70 -9.23
C GLU A 103 -11.84 -4.08 -10.19
N ILE A 104 -12.11 -2.87 -10.65
CA ILE A 104 -11.26 -2.14 -11.60
C ILE A 104 -10.96 -0.74 -11.08
N ILE A 105 -9.76 -0.28 -11.39
CA ILE A 105 -9.36 1.11 -11.20
C ILE A 105 -9.68 1.87 -12.48
N LYS A 106 -10.59 2.83 -12.38
CA LYS A 106 -11.10 3.60 -13.53
C LYS A 106 -10.19 4.80 -13.85
N ILE A 107 -10.21 5.23 -15.10
CA ILE A 107 -9.48 6.42 -15.56
C ILE A 107 -9.81 7.69 -14.75
N ALA A 108 -11.03 7.83 -14.26
CA ALA A 108 -11.43 8.98 -13.44
C ALA A 108 -10.61 9.10 -12.15
N GLN A 109 -10.32 7.95 -11.50
CA GLN A 109 -9.48 7.90 -10.29
C GLN A 109 -8.03 8.33 -10.61
N ILE A 110 -7.49 7.93 -11.78
CA ILE A 110 -6.15 8.32 -12.20
C ILE A 110 -6.08 9.80 -12.60
N ARG A 111 -7.12 10.36 -13.19
CA ARG A 111 -7.20 11.82 -13.45
C ARG A 111 -7.14 12.64 -12.17
N ASN A 112 -7.72 12.15 -11.08
CA ASN A 112 -7.63 12.80 -9.77
C ASN A 112 -6.17 12.89 -9.27
N ILE A 113 -5.31 11.93 -9.63
CA ILE A 113 -3.87 11.98 -9.32
C ILE A 113 -3.23 13.21 -9.98
N LYS A 114 -3.55 13.48 -11.24
CA LYS A 114 -2.99 14.64 -11.95
C LYS A 114 -3.38 15.96 -11.27
N THR A 115 -4.64 16.11 -10.90
CA THR A 115 -5.12 17.26 -10.12
C THR A 115 -4.44 17.36 -8.76
N PHE A 116 -4.27 16.24 -8.06
CA PHE A 116 -3.56 16.18 -6.79
C PHE A 116 -2.10 16.62 -6.94
N LEU A 117 -1.38 16.12 -7.94
CA LEU A 117 0.04 16.44 -8.15
C LEU A 117 0.27 17.87 -8.64
N SER A 118 -0.69 18.50 -9.33
CA SER A 118 -0.58 19.89 -9.81
C SER A 118 -0.63 20.92 -8.67
N GLN A 119 -1.17 20.56 -7.52
CA GLN A 119 -1.20 21.42 -6.34
C GLN A 119 0.17 21.40 -5.64
N LYS A 120 0.58 22.51 -5.05
CA LYS A 120 1.78 22.59 -4.20
C LYS A 120 1.69 21.59 -3.03
N SER A 121 2.82 20.97 -2.70
CA SER A 121 2.94 20.22 -1.43
C SER A 121 2.76 21.17 -0.25
N ILE A 122 2.07 20.69 0.78
CA ILE A 122 1.74 21.53 1.97
C ILE A 122 2.72 21.23 3.11
N ASN A 123 2.96 19.98 3.41
CA ASN A 123 3.72 19.55 4.58
C ASN A 123 5.02 18.80 4.24
N SER A 124 5.26 18.48 2.98
CA SER A 124 6.38 17.64 2.55
C SER A 124 7.03 18.15 1.27
N GLU A 125 8.25 17.74 0.97
CA GLU A 125 8.93 18.09 -0.28
C GLU A 125 8.29 17.40 -1.51
N LYS A 126 7.71 16.21 -1.31
CA LYS A 126 7.12 15.40 -2.38
C LYS A 126 5.73 14.89 -1.99
N LYS A 127 4.86 14.78 -2.97
CA LYS A 127 3.56 14.12 -2.83
C LYS A 127 3.72 12.63 -3.10
N ILE A 128 2.95 11.80 -2.39
CA ILE A 128 3.00 10.34 -2.55
C ILE A 128 1.64 9.82 -2.95
N VAL A 129 1.64 8.98 -3.99
CA VAL A 129 0.46 8.27 -4.49
C VAL A 129 0.65 6.77 -4.30
N LEU A 130 -0.24 6.15 -3.55
CA LEU A 130 -0.29 4.71 -3.34
C LEU A 130 -1.44 4.12 -4.16
N ILE A 131 -1.13 3.23 -5.09
CA ILE A 131 -2.13 2.52 -5.90
C ILE A 131 -2.17 1.06 -5.45
N ILE A 132 -3.29 0.65 -4.88
CA ILE A 132 -3.50 -0.72 -4.42
C ILE A 132 -4.08 -1.54 -5.55
N ASP A 133 -3.60 -2.78 -5.69
CA ASP A 133 -4.00 -3.71 -6.76
C ASP A 133 -3.90 -3.10 -8.17
N ALA A 134 -2.73 -2.50 -8.46
CA ALA A 134 -2.46 -1.82 -9.71
C ALA A 134 -2.70 -2.68 -10.97
N HIS A 135 -2.72 -4.01 -10.84
CA HIS A 135 -3.09 -4.93 -11.92
C HIS A 135 -4.56 -4.84 -12.32
N LEU A 136 -5.39 -4.13 -11.54
CA LEU A 136 -6.79 -3.85 -11.85
C LEU A 136 -7.00 -2.52 -12.59
N LEU A 137 -5.93 -1.84 -12.98
CA LEU A 137 -6.01 -0.69 -13.88
C LEU A 137 -6.55 -1.14 -15.24
N ASN A 138 -7.63 -0.51 -15.72
CA ASN A 138 -8.05 -0.73 -17.10
C ASN A 138 -7.06 -0.04 -18.06
N GLU A 139 -7.11 -0.39 -19.34
CA GLU A 139 -6.19 0.12 -20.35
C GLU A 139 -6.14 1.65 -20.40
N ALA A 140 -7.30 2.30 -20.37
CA ALA A 140 -7.38 3.76 -20.38
C ALA A 140 -6.76 4.41 -19.12
N ALA A 141 -6.91 3.78 -17.95
CA ALA A 141 -6.28 4.20 -16.69
C ALA A 141 -4.76 4.00 -16.74
N SER A 142 -4.29 2.86 -17.25
CA SER A 142 -2.87 2.55 -17.41
C SER A 142 -2.18 3.57 -18.32
N ASN A 143 -2.76 3.88 -19.47
CA ASN A 143 -2.25 4.89 -20.42
C ASN A 143 -2.26 6.31 -19.83
N CYS A 144 -3.26 6.63 -19.01
CA CYS A 144 -3.30 7.90 -18.30
C CYS A 144 -2.22 8.00 -17.21
N LEU A 145 -1.97 6.91 -16.48
CA LEU A 145 -0.92 6.82 -15.47
C LEU A 145 0.47 6.97 -16.09
N LEU A 146 0.72 6.36 -17.25
CA LEU A 146 1.99 6.48 -17.98
C LEU A 146 2.37 7.94 -18.22
N LYS A 147 1.44 8.74 -18.73
CA LYS A 147 1.69 10.17 -18.97
C LYS A 147 2.10 10.90 -17.69
N THR A 148 1.52 10.51 -16.56
CA THR A 148 1.83 11.12 -15.26
C THR A 148 3.19 10.66 -14.72
N LEU A 149 3.58 9.40 -14.99
CA LEU A 149 4.90 8.87 -14.63
C LEU A 149 6.04 9.46 -15.46
N GLU A 150 5.75 9.91 -16.69
CA GLU A 150 6.72 10.55 -17.60
C GLU A 150 6.94 12.03 -17.29
N GLU A 151 5.93 12.70 -16.75
CA GLU A 151 6.02 14.12 -16.39
C GLU A 151 6.97 14.27 -15.19
N PRO A 152 7.92 15.24 -15.19
CA PRO A 152 8.76 15.55 -14.06
C PRO A 152 7.89 16.17 -12.94
N SER A 153 7.27 15.33 -12.16
CA SER A 153 6.44 15.77 -11.04
C SER A 153 7.18 15.58 -9.70
N ASN A 154 6.85 16.42 -8.71
CA ASN A 154 7.30 16.23 -7.34
C ASN A 154 6.57 15.07 -6.65
N GLY A 155 6.13 14.06 -7.41
CA GLY A 155 5.37 12.91 -6.94
C GLY A 155 6.20 11.63 -6.87
N ILE A 156 5.93 10.80 -5.85
CA ILE A 156 6.41 9.42 -5.75
C ILE A 156 5.20 8.51 -5.89
N PHE A 157 5.30 7.54 -6.80
CA PHE A 157 4.27 6.54 -7.02
C PHE A 157 4.68 5.21 -6.38
N ILE A 158 3.77 4.57 -5.66
CA ILE A 158 3.95 3.23 -5.11
C ILE A 158 2.77 2.38 -5.59
N LEU A 159 3.06 1.42 -6.44
CA LEU A 159 2.08 0.50 -7.02
C LEU A 159 2.19 -0.85 -6.33
N LEU A 160 1.10 -1.34 -5.76
CA LEU A 160 1.04 -2.69 -5.18
C LEU A 160 0.40 -3.63 -6.19
N THR A 161 1.01 -4.78 -6.42
CA THR A 161 0.44 -5.80 -7.30
C THR A 161 0.81 -7.22 -6.87
N SER A 162 -0.09 -8.17 -7.12
CA SER A 162 0.19 -9.61 -7.05
C SER A 162 0.47 -10.21 -8.43
N LYS A 163 0.12 -9.48 -9.50
CA LYS A 163 0.18 -9.96 -10.89
C LYS A 163 0.95 -8.96 -11.75
N LEU A 164 2.28 -9.06 -11.73
CA LEU A 164 3.16 -8.12 -12.47
C LEU A 164 2.91 -8.16 -13.99
N ASN A 165 2.61 -9.34 -14.51
CA ASN A 165 2.34 -9.58 -15.93
C ASN A 165 1.07 -8.90 -16.47
N LEU A 166 0.22 -8.37 -15.60
CA LEU A 166 -0.97 -7.60 -16.00
C LEU A 166 -0.72 -6.09 -16.05
N LEU A 167 0.45 -5.63 -15.61
CA LEU A 167 0.87 -4.23 -15.79
C LEU A 167 1.49 -4.05 -17.17
N LEU A 168 1.33 -2.88 -17.75
CA LEU A 168 2.01 -2.53 -19.00
C LEU A 168 3.54 -2.50 -18.80
N ASP A 169 4.29 -3.06 -19.72
CA ASP A 169 5.76 -3.05 -19.70
C ASP A 169 6.33 -1.63 -19.62
N THR A 170 5.62 -0.68 -20.20
CA THR A 170 5.95 0.75 -20.16
C THR A 170 5.84 1.34 -18.74
N ILE A 171 4.92 0.88 -17.90
CA ILE A 171 4.85 1.23 -16.46
C ILE A 171 5.99 0.55 -15.72
N ILE A 172 6.22 -0.74 -15.98
CA ILE A 172 7.25 -1.54 -15.32
C ILE A 172 8.64 -0.92 -15.55
N SER A 173 8.94 -0.51 -16.78
CA SER A 173 10.25 0.08 -17.13
C SER A 173 10.56 1.42 -16.44
N ARG A 174 9.54 2.14 -15.94
CA ARG A 174 9.67 3.44 -15.26
C ARG A 174 9.68 3.33 -13.74
N CYS A 175 9.47 2.14 -13.21
CA CYS A 175 9.37 1.91 -11.78
C CYS A 175 10.44 0.97 -11.27
N GLN A 176 10.93 1.22 -10.05
CA GLN A 176 11.81 0.30 -9.36
C GLN A 176 11.00 -0.85 -8.76
N ILE A 177 11.30 -2.10 -9.18
CA ILE A 177 10.61 -3.27 -8.68
C ILE A 177 11.16 -3.68 -7.33
N VAL A 178 10.27 -3.81 -6.34
CA VAL A 178 10.55 -4.33 -5.00
C VAL A 178 9.80 -5.65 -4.84
N ARG A 179 10.56 -6.75 -4.88
CA ARG A 179 9.98 -8.09 -4.84
C ARG A 179 9.80 -8.60 -3.42
N PHE A 180 8.57 -8.94 -3.08
CA PHE A 180 8.21 -9.62 -1.82
C PHE A 180 8.23 -11.12 -2.05
N ARG A 181 9.13 -11.81 -1.34
CA ARG A 181 9.23 -13.28 -1.40
C ARG A 181 8.28 -13.93 -0.40
N SER A 182 7.77 -15.10 -0.75
CA SER A 182 6.97 -15.92 0.17
C SER A 182 7.83 -16.36 1.36
N PHE A 183 7.18 -16.48 2.53
CA PHE A 183 7.86 -16.95 3.73
C PHE A 183 8.05 -18.46 3.69
N SER A 184 9.16 -18.90 4.20
CA SER A 184 9.35 -20.33 4.51
C SER A 184 8.48 -20.74 5.69
N SER A 185 8.16 -22.04 5.79
CA SER A 185 7.40 -22.56 6.94
C SER A 185 8.07 -22.26 8.29
N LYS A 186 9.41 -22.17 8.33
CA LYS A 186 10.15 -21.78 9.54
C LYS A 186 9.90 -20.32 9.92
N GLN A 187 9.92 -19.41 8.95
CA GLN A 187 9.63 -17.99 9.17
C GLN A 187 8.19 -17.77 9.61
N ILE A 188 7.22 -18.47 8.99
CA ILE A 188 5.82 -18.40 9.39
C ILE A 188 5.65 -18.84 10.84
N LYS A 189 6.28 -19.96 11.24
CA LYS A 189 6.23 -20.46 12.62
C LYS A 189 6.83 -19.45 13.62
N SER A 190 7.95 -18.81 13.30
CA SER A 190 8.56 -17.81 14.18
C SER A 190 7.67 -16.56 14.32
N ILE A 191 7.10 -16.08 13.22
CA ILE A 191 6.18 -14.93 13.20
C ILE A 191 4.93 -15.22 14.03
N LEU A 192 4.33 -16.40 13.86
CA LEU A 192 3.15 -16.80 14.62
C LEU A 192 3.46 -16.91 16.12
N LYS A 193 4.62 -17.50 16.48
CA LYS A 193 5.05 -17.61 17.88
C LYS A 193 5.20 -16.23 18.51
N GLU A 194 5.89 -15.31 17.85
CA GLU A 194 6.09 -13.96 18.33
C GLU A 194 4.75 -13.19 18.45
N TYR A 195 3.83 -13.38 17.51
CA TYR A 195 2.49 -12.80 17.56
C TYR A 195 1.70 -13.32 18.76
N LEU A 196 1.73 -14.62 19.03
CA LEU A 196 1.04 -15.25 20.16
C LEU A 196 1.63 -14.81 21.51
N ASP A 197 2.96 -14.72 21.60
CA ASP A 197 3.66 -14.26 22.80
C ASP A 197 3.37 -12.78 23.10
N SER A 198 3.30 -11.95 22.06
CA SER A 198 3.04 -10.50 22.20
C SER A 198 1.58 -10.16 22.50
N SER A 199 0.64 -10.98 22.04
CA SER A 199 -0.79 -10.70 22.19
C SER A 199 -1.36 -11.07 23.56
N LYS A 200 -0.60 -11.74 24.44
CA LYS A 200 -1.05 -12.28 25.76
C LYS A 200 -2.38 -13.04 25.65
N LEU A 201 -2.72 -13.55 24.48
CA LEU A 201 -3.88 -14.40 24.31
C LEU A 201 -3.63 -15.69 25.08
N LYS A 202 -4.31 -15.87 26.21
CA LYS A 202 -4.46 -17.16 26.87
C LYS A 202 -5.29 -18.06 25.95
N ILE A 203 -4.65 -18.57 24.91
CA ILE A 203 -5.24 -19.63 24.09
C ILE A 203 -5.29 -20.85 24.99
N ASN A 204 -6.51 -21.28 25.33
CA ASN A 204 -6.73 -22.53 26.03
C ASN A 204 -5.89 -23.62 25.36
N ARG A 205 -5.06 -24.32 26.12
CA ARG A 205 -4.05 -25.33 25.72
C ARG A 205 -4.57 -26.54 24.91
N LYS A 206 -5.76 -26.45 24.30
CA LYS A 206 -6.41 -27.57 23.56
C LYS A 206 -6.26 -27.52 22.04
N LEU A 207 -5.72 -26.45 21.46
CA LEU A 207 -5.40 -26.42 20.02
C LEU A 207 -3.93 -26.81 19.86
N LYS A 208 -3.67 -28.06 19.44
CA LYS A 208 -2.34 -28.49 19.05
C LYS A 208 -1.94 -27.73 17.74
N PHE A 209 -0.71 -27.22 17.71
CA PHE A 209 -0.11 -26.51 16.57
C PHE A 209 -0.10 -27.35 15.27
N GLU A 210 -0.36 -28.66 15.37
CA GLU A 210 -0.39 -29.63 14.27
C GLU A 210 -1.68 -29.55 13.44
N ASP A 211 -2.75 -28.91 13.97
CA ASP A 211 -4.06 -28.82 13.32
C ASP A 211 -4.22 -27.53 12.45
N LEU A 212 -3.16 -26.72 12.34
CA LEU A 212 -3.18 -25.40 11.67
C LEU A 212 -2.27 -25.31 10.43
N ILE A 213 -1.71 -26.47 9.97
CA ILE A 213 -0.83 -26.50 8.78
C ILE A 213 -1.37 -27.47 7.74
#